data_9d1b2bb9c13f789a8e2f0c0990edc774
#
_entry.id   9d1b2bb9c13f789a8e2f0c0990edc774
#
_cell.length_a   1.000
_cell.length_b   1.000
_cell.length_c   1.000
_cell.angle_alpha   90.00
_cell.angle_beta   90.00
_cell.angle_gamma   90.00
#
_symmetry.space_group_name_H-M   'P 1'
#
loop_
_entity.id
_entity.type
_entity.pdbx_description
1 polymer ?
#
loop_
_entity_poly.entity_id
_entity_poly.type
_entity_poly.pdbx_seq_one_letter_code
_entity_poly.pdbx_strand_id
1 'polypeptide(L)'
;MFRMWGKIWKDNHLLKDTVVENDAKDTRTHKIFQALEEICYDFDLGKPIWLSSTVSEFQRHSKTRFRKDSFIEEIPFDYLEIQVIEEDDFYDL
;
A
#
# COMPACT_ATOMS: atom_id res chain seq x y z
N MET A 1 -4.02 -9.03 -14.12
CA MET A 1 -3.28 -7.80 -13.81
C MET A 1 -3.27 -7.53 -12.31
N PHE A 2 -2.15 -7.13 -11.76
CA PHE A 2 -2.06 -6.74 -10.36
C PHE A 2 -2.44 -5.26 -10.21
N ARG A 3 -3.35 -4.94 -9.28
CA ARG A 3 -3.78 -3.58 -9.00
C ARG A 3 -3.82 -3.34 -7.50
N MET A 4 -3.22 -2.23 -7.07
CA MET A 4 -3.22 -1.84 -5.66
C MET A 4 -3.78 -0.43 -5.53
N TRP A 5 -4.68 -0.25 -4.59
CA TRP A 5 -5.34 1.01 -4.29
C TRP A 5 -4.69 1.64 -3.06
N GLY A 6 -4.18 2.86 -3.21
CA GLY A 6 -3.64 3.64 -2.10
C GLY A 6 -4.59 4.77 -1.75
N LYS A 7 -4.88 4.93 -0.44
CA LYS A 7 -5.84 5.92 0.05
C LYS A 7 -5.26 6.66 1.25
N ILE A 8 -5.42 7.98 1.27
CA ILE A 8 -5.06 8.80 2.42
C ILE A 8 -6.34 9.24 3.13
N TRP A 9 -6.41 8.90 4.42
CA TRP A 9 -7.57 9.18 5.27
C TRP A 9 -7.21 10.16 6.38
N LYS A 10 -8.12 11.11 6.63
CA LYS A 10 -8.05 12.02 7.77
C LYS A 10 -9.45 12.33 8.26
N ASP A 11 -9.67 12.22 9.57
CA ASP A 11 -10.97 12.49 10.21
C ASP A 11 -12.12 11.76 9.52
N ASN A 12 -11.89 10.50 9.13
CA ASN A 12 -12.84 9.64 8.43
C ASN A 12 -13.19 10.13 7.00
N HIS A 13 -12.39 11.05 6.46
CA HIS A 13 -12.56 11.54 5.09
C HIS A 13 -11.43 11.03 4.21
N LEU A 14 -11.79 10.56 3.02
CA LEU A 14 -10.81 10.21 1.99
C LEU A 14 -10.28 11.51 1.37
N LEU A 15 -9.02 11.82 1.64
CA LEU A 15 -8.40 13.05 1.11
C LEU A 15 -7.96 12.89 -0.34
N LYS A 16 -7.35 11.75 -0.66
CA LYS A 16 -6.93 11.44 -2.02
C LYS A 16 -6.66 9.95 -2.16
N ASP A 17 -6.67 9.47 -3.38
CA ASP A 17 -6.40 8.08 -3.68
C ASP A 17 -5.73 7.93 -5.04
N THR A 18 -5.15 6.77 -5.27
CA THR A 18 -4.56 6.40 -6.55
C THR A 18 -4.60 4.88 -6.68
N VAL A 19 -4.65 4.40 -7.93
CA VAL A 19 -4.54 2.97 -8.23
C VAL A 19 -3.29 2.75 -9.06
N VAL A 20 -2.46 1.82 -8.62
CA VAL A 20 -1.25 1.41 -9.34
C VAL A 20 -1.50 0.06 -9.98
N GLU A 21 -1.16 -0.06 -11.26
CA GLU A 21 -1.32 -1.29 -12.03
C GLU A 21 0.05 -1.85 -12.41
N ASN A 22 0.18 -3.17 -12.36
CA ASN A 22 1.43 -3.83 -12.74
C ASN A 22 1.09 -5.20 -13.36
N ASP A 23 1.41 -5.36 -14.65
CA ASP A 23 1.21 -6.61 -15.37
C ASP A 23 2.52 -7.36 -15.64
N ALA A 24 3.61 -6.92 -15.04
CA ALA A 24 4.91 -7.56 -15.20
C ALA A 24 4.90 -8.97 -14.61
N LYS A 25 5.76 -9.83 -15.13
CA LYS A 25 5.97 -11.17 -14.58
C LYS A 25 6.94 -11.07 -13.42
N ASP A 26 6.40 -10.98 -12.22
CA ASP A 26 7.19 -10.83 -11.01
C ASP A 26 6.43 -11.49 -9.84
N THR A 27 7.13 -11.63 -8.70
CA THR A 27 6.50 -12.19 -7.52
C THR A 27 5.49 -11.21 -6.93
N ARG A 28 4.52 -11.73 -6.19
CA ARG A 28 3.54 -10.91 -5.49
C ARG A 28 4.22 -9.93 -4.55
N THR A 29 5.22 -10.38 -3.82
CA THR A 29 5.95 -9.53 -2.87
C THR A 29 6.61 -8.34 -3.56
N HIS A 30 7.29 -8.56 -4.68
CA HIS A 30 7.91 -7.47 -5.44
C HIS A 30 6.87 -6.51 -5.98
N LYS A 31 5.75 -7.01 -6.49
CA LYS A 31 4.67 -6.16 -7.00
C LYS A 31 4.08 -5.28 -5.91
N ILE A 32 3.93 -5.82 -4.70
CA ILE A 32 3.43 -5.05 -3.55
C ILE A 32 4.40 -3.92 -3.20
N PHE A 33 5.69 -4.23 -3.10
CA PHE A 33 6.69 -3.20 -2.77
C PHE A 33 6.80 -2.13 -3.84
N GLN A 34 6.78 -2.52 -5.11
CA GLN A 34 6.82 -1.57 -6.22
C GLN A 34 5.58 -0.68 -6.24
N ALA A 35 4.40 -1.26 -6.02
CA ALA A 35 3.16 -0.50 -5.99
C ALA A 35 3.14 0.49 -4.84
N LEU A 36 3.60 0.07 -3.65
CA LEU A 36 3.69 0.97 -2.49
C LEU A 36 4.65 2.13 -2.76
N GLU A 37 5.79 1.85 -3.39
CA GLU A 37 6.75 2.88 -3.76
C GLU A 37 6.11 3.90 -4.72
N GLU A 38 5.38 3.43 -5.73
CA GLU A 38 4.69 4.30 -6.68
C GLU A 38 3.60 5.13 -6.01
N ILE A 39 2.82 4.53 -5.12
CA ILE A 39 1.79 5.23 -4.35
C ILE A 39 2.42 6.35 -3.52
N CYS A 40 3.51 6.04 -2.81
CA CYS A 40 4.20 7.04 -2.00
C CYS A 40 4.80 8.15 -2.85
N TYR A 41 5.32 7.81 -4.02
CA TYR A 41 5.82 8.81 -4.96
C TYR A 41 4.70 9.75 -5.41
N ASP A 42 3.54 9.19 -5.78
CA ASP A 42 2.38 9.98 -6.20
C ASP A 42 1.88 10.92 -5.11
N PHE A 43 1.99 10.52 -3.85
CA PHE A 43 1.53 11.30 -2.71
C PHE A 43 2.63 12.14 -2.07
N ASP A 44 3.85 12.13 -2.64
CA ASP A 44 5.00 12.84 -2.12
C ASP A 44 5.31 12.45 -0.68
N LEU A 45 5.34 11.16 -0.42
CA LEU A 45 5.62 10.58 0.89
C LEU A 45 6.88 9.75 0.88
N GLY A 46 7.60 9.74 2.01
CA GLY A 46 8.60 8.71 2.27
C GLY A 46 7.92 7.35 2.44
N LYS A 47 8.63 6.29 2.09
CA LYS A 47 8.07 4.94 2.23
C LYS A 47 7.86 4.60 3.70
N PRO A 48 6.70 4.05 4.07
CA PRO A 48 6.46 3.63 5.45
C PRO A 48 7.25 2.38 5.80
N ILE A 49 7.46 2.20 7.10
CA ILE A 49 8.11 1.01 7.65
C ILE A 49 7.04 -0.04 7.92
N TRP A 50 7.28 -1.25 7.44
CA TRP A 50 6.42 -2.39 7.75
C TRP A 50 6.66 -2.84 9.18
N LEU A 51 5.62 -2.76 10.01
CA LEU A 51 5.63 -3.29 11.37
C LEU A 51 5.07 -4.70 11.36
N SER A 52 5.33 -5.47 12.41
CA SER A 52 4.78 -6.83 12.52
C SER A 52 3.27 -6.85 12.36
N SER A 53 2.59 -5.87 12.94
CA SER A 53 1.12 -5.75 12.85
C SER A 53 0.65 -5.48 11.43
N THR A 54 1.32 -4.60 10.67
CA THR A 54 0.94 -4.29 9.30
C THR A 54 1.20 -5.47 8.37
N VAL A 55 2.32 -6.17 8.55
CA VAL A 55 2.63 -7.38 7.79
C VAL A 55 1.55 -8.45 8.02
N SER A 56 1.22 -8.70 9.28
CA SER A 56 0.23 -9.71 9.65
C SER A 56 -1.15 -9.38 9.08
N GLU A 57 -1.57 -8.12 9.20
CA GLU A 57 -2.86 -7.67 8.66
C GLU A 57 -2.90 -7.82 7.15
N PHE A 58 -1.84 -7.40 6.46
CA PHE A 58 -1.78 -7.47 5.01
C PHE A 58 -1.80 -8.91 4.51
N GLN A 59 -1.11 -9.82 5.20
CA GLN A 59 -1.11 -11.24 4.85
C GLN A 59 -2.52 -11.85 4.96
N ARG A 60 -3.30 -11.39 5.92
CA ARG A 60 -4.66 -11.93 6.15
C ARG A 60 -5.72 -11.28 5.27
N HIS A 61 -5.60 -9.99 4.99
CA HIS A 61 -6.69 -9.23 4.36
C HIS A 61 -6.32 -8.59 3.03
N SER A 62 -5.07 -8.69 2.59
CA SER A 62 -4.56 -7.98 1.41
C SER A 62 -4.78 -6.46 1.51
N LYS A 63 -4.85 -5.96 2.74
CA LYS A 63 -5.09 -4.56 3.06
C LYS A 63 -4.45 -4.24 4.41
N THR A 64 -3.85 -3.07 4.52
CA THR A 64 -3.35 -2.58 5.80
C THR A 64 -3.30 -1.06 5.82
N ARG A 65 -3.10 -0.51 7.01
CA ARG A 65 -3.03 0.92 7.27
C ARG A 65 -1.70 1.25 7.91
N PHE A 66 -0.99 2.19 7.29
CA PHE A 66 0.25 2.72 7.84
C PHE A 66 -0.07 4.01 8.60
N ARG A 67 0.10 3.96 9.91
CA ARG A 67 -0.18 5.09 10.81
C ARG A 67 1.12 5.86 11.10
N LYS A 68 1.06 6.82 12.02
CA LYS A 68 2.20 7.66 12.38
C LYS A 68 3.45 6.88 12.77
N ASP A 69 3.30 5.75 13.44
CA ASP A 69 4.39 4.92 13.89
C ASP A 69 5.14 4.19 12.76
N SER A 70 4.57 4.20 11.56
CA SER A 70 5.21 3.62 10.38
C SER A 70 6.02 4.64 9.56
N PHE A 71 5.93 5.91 9.88
CA PHE A 71 6.63 6.97 9.13
C PHE A 71 7.72 7.61 9.97
N ILE A 72 8.89 7.80 9.37
CA ILE A 72 10.00 8.52 10.02
C ILE A 72 9.65 10.00 10.13
N GLU A 73 9.05 10.56 9.07
CA GLU A 73 8.64 11.96 9.04
C GLU A 73 7.25 12.11 9.65
N GLU A 74 6.94 13.33 10.07
CA GLU A 74 5.61 13.66 10.57
C GLU A 74 4.63 13.74 9.39
N ILE A 75 3.49 13.07 9.52
CA ILE A 75 2.48 13.05 8.47
C ILE A 75 1.27 13.90 8.88
N PRO A 76 0.66 14.65 7.95
CA PRO A 76 -0.48 15.52 8.26
C PRO A 76 -1.83 14.82 8.10
N PHE A 77 -1.87 13.50 8.12
CA PHE A 77 -3.08 12.70 7.95
C PHE A 77 -3.07 11.55 8.95
N ASP A 78 -4.17 10.79 9.03
CA ASP A 78 -4.29 9.72 10.03
C ASP A 78 -3.58 8.44 9.61
N TYR A 79 -3.79 8.01 8.36
CA TYR A 79 -3.10 6.83 7.85
C TYR A 79 -3.15 6.76 6.33
N LEU A 80 -2.18 6.03 5.79
CA LEU A 80 -2.16 5.59 4.41
C LEU A 80 -2.67 4.15 4.38
N GLU A 81 -3.75 3.90 3.66
CA GLU A 81 -4.29 2.55 3.48
C GLU A 81 -3.91 2.03 2.12
N ILE A 82 -3.42 0.80 2.07
CA ILE A 82 -3.19 0.10 0.80
C ILE A 82 -4.06 -1.14 0.76
N GLN A 83 -4.55 -1.45 -0.43
CA GLN A 83 -5.42 -2.61 -0.64
C GLN A 83 -5.18 -3.19 -2.02
N VAL A 84 -4.93 -4.49 -2.07
CA VAL A 84 -4.87 -5.21 -3.35
C VAL A 84 -6.30 -5.44 -3.82
N ILE A 85 -6.65 -4.89 -4.98
CA ILE A 85 -8.01 -4.98 -5.53
C ILE A 85 -8.12 -5.93 -6.71
N GLU A 86 -7.00 -6.30 -7.32
CA GLU A 86 -6.96 -7.28 -8.38
C GLU A 86 -5.62 -7.99 -8.37
N GLU A 87 -5.61 -9.32 -8.50
CA GLU A 87 -4.40 -10.11 -8.57
C GLU A 87 -4.46 -11.06 -9.76
N ASP A 88 -3.28 -11.41 -10.27
CA ASP A 88 -3.17 -12.44 -11.29
C ASP A 88 -3.38 -13.82 -10.65
N ASP A 89 -4.00 -14.71 -11.39
CA ASP A 89 -4.19 -16.10 -10.94
C ASP A 89 -2.89 -16.92 -11.04
N PHE A 90 -1.85 -16.35 -11.59
CA PHE A 90 -0.61 -17.06 -11.89
C PHE A 90 0.59 -16.45 -11.18
N TYR A 91 0.55 -16.43 -9.87
CA TYR A 91 1.79 -16.23 -9.14
C TYR A 91 2.55 -17.53 -9.14
N ASP A 92 3.85 -17.45 -9.36
CA ASP A 92 4.70 -18.63 -9.31
C ASP A 92 4.61 -19.27 -7.94
N LEU A 93 4.26 -20.52 -8.01
CA LEU A 93 4.15 -21.35 -6.82
C LEU A 93 5.52 -21.85 -6.39
#